data_046348ec180d7cf3e29f4bcf9683b9fd
#
_entry.id   046348ec180d7cf3e29f4bcf9683b9fd
#
_cell.length_a   1.000
_cell.length_b   1.000
_cell.length_c   1.000
_cell.angle_alpha   90.00
_cell.angle_beta   90.00
_cell.angle_gamma   90.00
#
_symmetry.space_group_name_H-M   'P 1'
#
loop_
_entity.id
_entity.type
_entity.pdbx_description
1 polymer ?
#
loop_
_entity_poly.entity_id
_entity_poly.type
_entity_poly.pdbx_seq_one_letter_code
_entity_poly.pdbx_strand_id
1 'polypeptide(L)'
;MLRGGSGAVLMPSTPVEFMLELTPRARVDVIDVRGEVSSRYGDALSGYSRALCCSFHTTAGYLDQSVAARLNQSPDGVMPYIDVFRTMFPEGAGYEHDKIERRTELSAAQRPVEPLNADSHLAFMAGALRTCVSYLNRPGEPMSFIDLDGVHAGRPRTRRTSVIGYSEEETVATARLIVPVSGHRVESVNLKDPNLGVYAQCAELVRQHGVTKGRIRLSLAPGERHAGLTINEYETLLMRHDLGEVLRDPLRFMAEKAGHMLGNPRAIPAKTLNYAKYDLVRVFNRLVDALGLRESRVENILSRAIAMPASRFLRMKRSVSLLVSDREHTGHGHIVEGTYQSPILVQWHRGARQARVLDVTVTRFI
;
A
#
# COMPACT_ATOMS: atom_id res chain seq x y z
N MET A 1 -55.35 12.69 -16.86
CA MET A 1 -54.27 11.93 -17.57
C MET A 1 -53.04 11.94 -16.73
N LEU A 2 -52.84 10.89 -15.94
CA LEU A 2 -51.62 10.71 -15.13
C LEU A 2 -50.64 9.90 -15.99
N ARG A 3 -49.50 10.52 -16.34
CA ARG A 3 -48.41 9.80 -17.00
C ARG A 3 -47.62 9.04 -15.92
N GLY A 4 -47.75 7.73 -15.94
CA GLY A 4 -46.92 6.82 -15.18
C GLY A 4 -45.49 6.85 -15.71
N GLY A 5 -44.58 7.41 -14.95
CA GLY A 5 -43.14 7.24 -15.17
C GLY A 5 -42.75 5.80 -14.81
N SER A 6 -42.53 4.98 -15.82
CA SER A 6 -41.88 3.66 -15.66
C SER A 6 -40.43 3.91 -15.24
N GLY A 7 -40.16 3.85 -13.95
CA GLY A 7 -38.80 3.74 -13.45
C GLY A 7 -38.28 2.36 -13.87
N ALA A 8 -37.45 2.31 -14.90
CA ALA A 8 -36.71 1.12 -15.23
C ALA A 8 -35.84 0.77 -13.99
N VAL A 9 -36.21 -0.31 -13.30
CA VAL A 9 -35.35 -0.96 -12.32
C VAL A 9 -34.14 -1.48 -13.12
N LEU A 10 -33.06 -0.71 -13.12
CA LEU A 10 -31.77 -1.17 -13.64
C LEU A 10 -31.38 -2.40 -12.83
N MET A 11 -31.48 -3.58 -13.46
CA MET A 11 -30.93 -4.81 -12.86
C MET A 11 -29.46 -4.55 -12.56
N PRO A 12 -28.96 -4.90 -11.35
CA PRO A 12 -27.56 -4.75 -11.02
C PRO A 12 -26.73 -5.49 -12.07
N SER A 13 -25.83 -4.77 -12.72
CA SER A 13 -24.93 -5.36 -13.71
C SER A 13 -23.95 -6.27 -12.99
N THR A 14 -23.79 -7.52 -13.45
CA THR A 14 -22.80 -8.46 -12.90
C THR A 14 -21.41 -7.81 -12.87
N PRO A 15 -20.67 -7.89 -11.75
CA PRO A 15 -19.35 -7.29 -11.66
C PRO A 15 -18.40 -7.80 -12.74
N VAL A 16 -17.67 -6.88 -13.37
CA VAL A 16 -16.71 -7.18 -14.44
C VAL A 16 -15.29 -7.00 -13.95
N GLU A 17 -14.36 -7.83 -14.41
CA GLU A 17 -12.95 -7.72 -14.09
C GLU A 17 -12.10 -7.49 -15.33
N PHE A 18 -11.24 -6.48 -15.28
CA PHE A 18 -10.27 -6.12 -16.32
C PHE A 18 -8.86 -6.37 -15.79
N MET A 19 -8.10 -7.22 -16.46
CA MET A 19 -6.69 -7.43 -16.21
C MET A 19 -5.87 -6.54 -17.13
N LEU A 20 -4.97 -5.77 -16.54
CA LEU A 20 -4.11 -4.85 -17.28
C LEU A 20 -2.64 -5.20 -17.04
N GLU A 21 -1.88 -5.18 -18.12
CA GLU A 21 -0.42 -5.10 -18.08
C GLU A 21 -0.03 -3.67 -18.43
N LEU A 22 0.74 -3.04 -17.54
CA LEU A 22 1.20 -1.67 -17.63
C LEU A 22 2.72 -1.67 -17.85
N THR A 23 3.19 -0.72 -18.64
CA THR A 23 4.62 -0.53 -18.89
C THR A 23 5.02 0.87 -18.43
N PRO A 24 5.65 1.01 -17.26
CA PRO A 24 6.12 2.28 -16.73
C PRO A 24 7.19 2.89 -17.67
N ARG A 25 7.18 4.24 -17.76
CA ARG A 25 8.12 4.99 -18.61
C ARG A 25 9.36 5.46 -17.85
N ALA A 26 9.28 5.46 -16.51
CA ALA A 26 10.34 5.91 -15.61
C ALA A 26 10.37 5.05 -14.36
N ARG A 27 11.45 5.19 -13.54
CA ARG A 27 11.53 4.52 -12.24
C ARG A 27 10.33 4.85 -11.36
N VAL A 28 9.95 6.12 -11.31
CA VAL A 28 8.69 6.53 -10.70
C VAL A 28 7.76 7.01 -11.81
N ASP A 29 6.61 6.41 -11.92
CA ASP A 29 5.59 6.75 -12.93
C ASP A 29 4.20 6.75 -12.32
N VAL A 30 3.32 7.57 -12.90
CA VAL A 30 1.90 7.66 -12.54
C VAL A 30 1.09 7.36 -13.79
N ILE A 31 0.38 6.24 -13.78
CA ILE A 31 -0.34 5.72 -14.94
C ILE A 31 -1.84 5.81 -14.67
N ASP A 32 -2.61 6.41 -15.58
CA ASP A 32 -4.07 6.43 -15.50
C ASP A 32 -4.66 5.08 -15.93
N VAL A 33 -5.01 4.25 -14.95
CA VAL A 33 -5.59 2.92 -15.16
C VAL A 33 -6.99 3.00 -15.77
N ARG A 34 -7.77 4.06 -15.48
CA ARG A 34 -9.07 4.26 -16.16
C ARG A 34 -8.87 4.48 -17.67
N GLY A 35 -7.91 5.33 -18.05
CA GLY A 35 -7.55 5.56 -19.44
C GLY A 35 -7.11 4.27 -20.13
N GLU A 36 -6.34 3.44 -19.45
CA GLU A 36 -5.92 2.11 -19.94
C GLU A 36 -7.10 1.14 -20.14
N VAL A 37 -8.07 1.10 -19.19
CA VAL A 37 -9.30 0.32 -19.36
C VAL A 37 -10.10 0.82 -20.55
N SER A 38 -10.32 2.14 -20.65
CA SER A 38 -11.07 2.73 -21.75
C SER A 38 -10.44 2.48 -23.11
N SER A 39 -9.12 2.57 -23.18
CA SER A 39 -8.35 2.32 -24.41
C SER A 39 -8.49 0.87 -24.92
N ARG A 40 -8.55 -0.11 -24.01
CA ARG A 40 -8.55 -1.54 -24.36
C ARG A 40 -9.96 -2.15 -24.43
N TYR A 41 -10.88 -1.65 -23.61
CA TYR A 41 -12.21 -2.24 -23.42
C TYR A 41 -13.35 -1.25 -23.67
N GLY A 42 -13.05 -0.05 -24.19
CA GLY A 42 -14.05 0.99 -24.45
C GLY A 42 -14.77 1.41 -23.17
N ASP A 43 -16.07 1.60 -23.27
CA ASP A 43 -16.91 2.09 -22.16
C ASP A 43 -17.34 1.01 -21.17
N ALA A 44 -16.71 -0.17 -21.18
CA ALA A 44 -17.13 -1.32 -20.39
C ALA A 44 -17.16 -1.07 -18.86
N LEU A 45 -16.38 -0.09 -18.36
CA LEU A 45 -16.39 0.32 -16.95
C LEU A 45 -17.49 1.36 -16.64
N SER A 46 -18.05 2.06 -17.63
CA SER A 46 -18.95 3.21 -17.42
C SER A 46 -20.29 2.84 -16.78
N GLY A 47 -20.74 1.60 -16.93
CA GLY A 47 -21.98 1.09 -16.34
C GLY A 47 -21.92 0.83 -14.82
N TYR A 48 -20.78 0.99 -14.18
CA TYR A 48 -20.58 0.69 -12.77
C TYR A 48 -20.35 1.96 -11.95
N SER A 49 -20.95 2.03 -10.77
CA SER A 49 -20.79 3.19 -9.87
C SER A 49 -19.46 3.18 -9.10
N ARG A 50 -18.80 2.04 -9.02
CA ARG A 50 -17.58 1.80 -8.26
C ARG A 50 -16.57 0.96 -9.06
N ALA A 51 -15.30 1.11 -8.71
CA ALA A 51 -14.23 0.28 -9.21
C ALA A 51 -13.26 -0.10 -8.08
N LEU A 52 -12.95 -1.39 -7.94
CA LEU A 52 -11.85 -1.85 -7.10
C LEU A 52 -10.61 -1.99 -7.96
N CYS A 53 -9.56 -1.23 -7.64
CA CYS A 53 -8.25 -1.32 -8.31
C CYS A 53 -7.28 -2.10 -7.43
N CYS A 54 -6.63 -3.14 -7.97
CA CYS A 54 -5.72 -4.01 -7.25
C CYS A 54 -4.40 -4.18 -7.98
N SER A 55 -3.31 -3.73 -7.37
CA SER A 55 -1.93 -3.97 -7.79
C SER A 55 -1.43 -5.32 -7.30
N PHE A 56 -0.63 -6.01 -8.11
CA PHE A 56 0.04 -7.27 -7.75
C PHE A 56 1.52 -7.08 -7.42
N HIS A 57 1.90 -5.86 -7.06
CA HIS A 57 3.28 -5.46 -6.77
C HIS A 57 3.40 -4.87 -5.36
N THR A 58 4.62 -4.91 -4.82
CA THR A 58 4.94 -4.43 -3.46
C THR A 58 5.50 -3.01 -3.44
N THR A 59 5.91 -2.50 -4.62
CA THR A 59 6.45 -1.15 -4.82
C THR A 59 5.57 -0.29 -5.73
N ALA A 60 4.38 -0.79 -6.11
CA ALA A 60 3.44 -0.06 -6.94
C ALA A 60 2.00 -0.28 -6.46
N GLY A 61 1.16 0.76 -6.53
CA GLY A 61 -0.22 0.69 -6.06
C GLY A 61 -0.96 2.01 -6.19
N TYR A 62 -1.92 2.22 -5.29
CA TYR A 62 -2.92 3.27 -5.38
C TYR A 62 -2.97 4.10 -4.10
N LEU A 63 -3.36 5.36 -4.20
CA LEU A 63 -3.74 6.19 -3.05
C LEU A 63 -5.24 6.01 -2.75
N ASP A 64 -5.63 6.16 -1.48
CA ASP A 64 -7.04 6.26 -1.14
C ASP A 64 -7.67 7.44 -1.90
N GLN A 65 -8.90 7.29 -2.39
CA GLN A 65 -9.58 8.30 -3.23
C GLN A 65 -9.55 9.70 -2.61
N SER A 66 -9.70 9.82 -1.29
CA SER A 66 -9.66 11.11 -0.59
C SER A 66 -8.29 11.79 -0.63
N VAL A 67 -7.20 11.02 -0.69
CA VAL A 67 -5.84 11.56 -0.85
C VAL A 67 -5.61 11.91 -2.32
N ALA A 68 -5.95 11.01 -3.23
CA ALA A 68 -5.84 11.24 -4.67
C ALA A 68 -6.59 12.50 -5.11
N ALA A 69 -7.81 12.72 -4.61
CA ALA A 69 -8.61 13.91 -4.90
C ALA A 69 -7.94 15.23 -4.44
N ARG A 70 -7.24 15.21 -3.29
CA ARG A 70 -6.47 16.39 -2.82
C ARG A 70 -5.26 16.70 -3.70
N LEU A 71 -4.75 15.70 -4.40
CA LEU A 71 -3.64 15.80 -5.34
C LEU A 71 -4.14 15.97 -6.79
N ASN A 72 -5.38 16.41 -6.97
CA ASN A 72 -6.06 16.58 -8.26
C ASN A 72 -6.05 15.33 -9.15
N GLN A 73 -5.75 14.17 -8.57
CA GLN A 73 -5.68 12.85 -9.24
C GLN A 73 -4.77 12.83 -10.49
N SER A 74 -3.94 13.86 -10.67
CA SER A 74 -3.07 14.05 -11.82
C SER A 74 -1.62 13.69 -11.50
N PRO A 75 -0.79 13.31 -12.48
CA PRO A 75 0.64 13.11 -12.28
C PRO A 75 1.32 14.33 -11.65
N ASP A 76 0.99 15.55 -12.09
CA ASP A 76 1.59 16.79 -11.60
C ASP A 76 1.28 17.04 -10.11
N GLY A 77 0.12 16.63 -9.63
CA GLY A 77 -0.23 16.71 -8.22
C GLY A 77 0.35 15.57 -7.38
N VAL A 78 0.42 14.36 -7.95
CA VAL A 78 0.89 13.16 -7.25
C VAL A 78 2.41 13.14 -7.13
N MET A 79 3.16 13.55 -8.15
CA MET A 79 4.62 13.48 -8.16
C MET A 79 5.27 14.28 -7.01
N PRO A 80 4.90 15.55 -6.71
CA PRO A 80 5.47 16.28 -5.57
C PRO A 80 5.21 15.57 -4.22
N TYR A 81 4.05 14.92 -4.07
CA TYR A 81 3.73 14.14 -2.89
C TYR A 81 4.66 12.92 -2.75
N ILE A 82 4.89 12.19 -3.83
CA ILE A 82 5.79 11.02 -3.84
C ILE A 82 7.25 11.44 -3.61
N ASP A 83 7.70 12.54 -4.19
CA ASP A 83 9.06 13.04 -4.04
C ASP A 83 9.44 13.37 -2.59
N VAL A 84 8.45 13.71 -1.75
CA VAL A 84 8.66 13.85 -0.31
C VAL A 84 9.21 12.56 0.29
N PHE A 85 8.59 11.42 -0.03
CA PHE A 85 9.01 10.12 0.51
C PHE A 85 10.31 9.62 -0.11
N ARG A 86 10.55 9.93 -1.38
CA ARG A 86 11.84 9.64 -2.04
C ARG A 86 12.99 10.44 -1.43
N THR A 87 12.72 11.65 -0.97
CA THR A 87 13.73 12.45 -0.22
C THR A 87 13.99 11.84 1.15
N MET A 88 12.98 11.25 1.79
CA MET A 88 13.13 10.57 3.10
C MET A 88 13.85 9.24 2.97
N PHE A 89 13.65 8.53 1.87
CA PHE A 89 14.24 7.23 1.57
C PHE A 89 14.97 7.31 0.22
N PRO A 90 16.19 7.86 0.19
CA PRO A 90 16.91 8.05 -1.06
C PRO A 90 17.40 6.73 -1.62
N GLU A 91 17.39 6.63 -2.95
CA GLU A 91 17.88 5.47 -3.68
C GLU A 91 19.35 5.20 -3.39
N GLY A 92 19.74 3.92 -3.27
CA GLY A 92 21.13 3.52 -3.10
C GLY A 92 21.78 3.92 -1.77
N ALA A 93 21.00 4.22 -0.74
CA ALA A 93 21.49 4.69 0.56
C ALA A 93 21.98 3.57 1.50
N GLY A 94 22.37 2.42 0.96
CA GLY A 94 23.00 1.34 1.74
C GLY A 94 22.03 0.61 2.67
N TYR A 95 20.82 0.31 2.18
CA TYR A 95 19.83 -0.49 2.89
C TYR A 95 20.28 -1.94 3.07
N GLU A 96 19.86 -2.57 4.16
CA GLU A 96 20.15 -3.99 4.38
C GLU A 96 19.44 -4.88 3.35
N HIS A 97 18.21 -4.53 2.96
CA HIS A 97 17.46 -5.21 1.91
C HIS A 97 18.24 -5.27 0.58
N ASP A 98 18.98 -4.21 0.24
CA ASP A 98 19.71 -4.08 -1.03
C ASP A 98 21.05 -4.86 -1.03
N LYS A 99 21.41 -5.48 0.10
CA LYS A 99 22.60 -6.34 0.19
C LYS A 99 22.27 -7.74 -0.30
N ILE A 100 22.27 -7.91 -1.63
CA ILE A 100 21.86 -9.15 -2.33
C ILE A 100 22.59 -10.39 -1.81
N GLU A 101 23.84 -10.24 -1.38
CA GLU A 101 24.64 -11.33 -0.81
C GLU A 101 24.08 -11.87 0.52
N ARG A 102 23.25 -11.09 1.22
CA ARG A 102 22.61 -11.48 2.48
C ARG A 102 21.20 -12.04 2.28
N ARG A 103 20.66 -11.95 1.08
CA ARG A 103 19.31 -12.41 0.74
C ARG A 103 19.35 -13.89 0.39
N THR A 104 19.07 -14.72 1.39
CA THR A 104 19.18 -16.19 1.27
C THR A 104 18.01 -16.83 0.51
N GLU A 105 16.88 -16.09 0.37
CA GLU A 105 15.69 -16.52 -0.34
C GLU A 105 15.84 -16.42 -1.86
N LEU A 106 16.82 -15.65 -2.36
CA LEU A 106 17.06 -15.47 -3.78
C LEU A 106 17.88 -16.64 -4.36
N SER A 107 17.39 -17.23 -5.44
CA SER A 107 18.14 -18.18 -6.24
C SER A 107 19.32 -17.52 -6.98
N ALA A 108 20.28 -18.34 -7.44
CA ALA A 108 21.42 -17.85 -8.21
C ALA A 108 21.00 -17.12 -9.51
N ALA A 109 19.88 -17.51 -10.11
CA ALA A 109 19.34 -16.86 -11.31
C ALA A 109 18.63 -15.52 -11.01
N GLN A 110 18.05 -15.36 -9.81
CA GLN A 110 17.36 -14.13 -9.40
C GLN A 110 18.34 -13.04 -8.97
N ARG A 111 19.41 -13.40 -8.25
CA ARG A 111 20.37 -12.42 -7.69
C ARG A 111 20.91 -11.37 -8.69
N PRO A 112 21.30 -11.71 -9.93
CA PRO A 112 21.83 -10.72 -10.88
C PRO A 112 20.78 -9.75 -11.42
N VAL A 113 19.49 -10.09 -11.33
CA VAL A 113 18.38 -9.31 -11.90
C VAL A 113 17.49 -8.67 -10.83
N GLU A 114 17.78 -8.96 -9.57
CA GLU A 114 17.02 -8.42 -8.43
C GLU A 114 17.25 -6.91 -8.31
N PRO A 115 16.20 -6.10 -8.25
CA PRO A 115 16.35 -4.67 -8.11
C PRO A 115 16.77 -4.27 -6.69
N LEU A 116 17.62 -3.25 -6.59
CA LEU A 116 17.94 -2.57 -5.33
C LEU A 116 16.87 -1.52 -5.09
N ASN A 117 15.82 -1.85 -4.33
CA ASN A 117 14.59 -1.07 -4.25
C ASN A 117 14.00 -0.95 -2.84
N ALA A 118 14.82 -1.10 -1.80
CA ALA A 118 14.40 -0.90 -0.41
C ALA A 118 13.77 0.49 -0.19
N ASP A 119 14.31 1.53 -0.84
CA ASP A 119 13.77 2.89 -0.86
C ASP A 119 12.31 2.90 -1.32
N SER A 120 12.01 2.18 -2.41
CA SER A 120 10.67 2.09 -2.99
C SER A 120 9.68 1.36 -2.08
N HIS A 121 10.10 0.30 -1.39
CA HIS A 121 9.28 -0.38 -0.38
C HIS A 121 8.96 0.53 0.81
N LEU A 122 9.96 1.26 1.33
CA LEU A 122 9.78 2.19 2.44
C LEU A 122 8.91 3.39 2.03
N ALA A 123 9.14 3.95 0.83
CA ALA A 123 8.33 5.02 0.29
C ALA A 123 6.88 4.59 0.04
N PHE A 124 6.63 3.36 -0.42
CA PHE A 124 5.30 2.78 -0.58
C PHE A 124 4.53 2.76 0.76
N MET A 125 5.18 2.31 1.83
CA MET A 125 4.57 2.25 3.16
C MET A 125 4.33 3.66 3.72
N ALA A 126 5.33 4.54 3.68
CA ALA A 126 5.25 5.89 4.20
C ALA A 126 4.29 6.78 3.41
N GLY A 127 4.30 6.66 2.08
CA GLY A 127 3.40 7.37 1.16
C GLY A 127 1.94 6.93 1.24
N ALA A 128 1.60 6.04 2.16
CA ALA A 128 0.24 5.51 2.32
C ALA A 128 -0.34 4.85 1.07
N LEU A 129 0.51 4.36 0.17
CA LEU A 129 0.08 3.58 -0.98
C LEU A 129 -0.57 2.27 -0.52
N ARG A 130 -1.50 1.78 -1.30
CA ARG A 130 -2.24 0.53 -1.06
C ARG A 130 -2.21 -0.33 -2.30
N THR A 131 -2.19 -1.61 -2.11
CA THR A 131 -2.32 -2.56 -3.21
C THR A 131 -3.75 -2.70 -3.69
N CYS A 132 -4.76 -2.41 -2.86
CA CYS A 132 -6.16 -2.62 -3.19
C CYS A 132 -7.01 -1.43 -2.67
N VAL A 133 -7.64 -0.69 -3.57
CA VAL A 133 -8.43 0.52 -3.28
C VAL A 133 -9.72 0.53 -4.07
N SER A 134 -10.83 0.84 -3.41
CA SER A 134 -12.11 1.11 -4.08
C SER A 134 -12.26 2.60 -4.37
N TYR A 135 -12.62 2.92 -5.61
CA TYR A 135 -12.94 4.26 -6.07
C TYR A 135 -14.42 4.39 -6.43
N LEU A 136 -14.98 5.58 -6.22
CA LEU A 136 -16.19 5.98 -6.91
C LEU A 136 -15.84 6.13 -8.39
N ASN A 137 -16.59 5.45 -9.25
CA ASN A 137 -16.31 5.45 -10.68
C ASN A 137 -16.95 6.67 -11.36
N ARG A 138 -16.33 7.84 -11.25
CA ARG A 138 -16.83 9.09 -11.84
C ARG A 138 -16.22 9.31 -13.21
N PRO A 139 -17.02 9.62 -14.23
CA PRO A 139 -16.51 9.93 -15.56
C PRO A 139 -15.44 11.03 -15.54
N GLY A 140 -14.35 10.83 -16.26
CA GLY A 140 -13.25 11.80 -16.35
C GLY A 140 -12.30 11.88 -15.15
N GLU A 141 -12.61 11.25 -14.01
CA GLU A 141 -11.68 11.18 -12.88
C GLU A 141 -10.68 10.02 -13.09
N PRO A 142 -9.37 10.27 -13.17
CA PRO A 142 -8.37 9.21 -13.35
C PRO A 142 -8.26 8.31 -12.12
N MET A 143 -7.82 7.07 -12.32
CA MET A 143 -7.47 6.12 -11.28
C MET A 143 -5.96 5.88 -11.37
N SER A 144 -5.20 6.65 -10.60
CA SER A 144 -3.74 6.70 -10.71
C SER A 144 -3.07 5.49 -10.06
N PHE A 145 -2.44 4.67 -10.90
CA PHE A 145 -1.47 3.65 -10.48
C PHE A 145 -0.11 4.30 -10.33
N ILE A 146 0.45 4.23 -9.15
CA ILE A 146 1.72 4.88 -8.79
C ILE A 146 2.77 3.78 -8.66
N ASP A 147 3.77 3.81 -9.53
CA ASP A 147 4.91 2.90 -9.53
C ASP A 147 6.15 3.63 -8.99
N LEU A 148 6.79 3.05 -8.00
CA LEU A 148 8.01 3.59 -7.37
C LEU A 148 9.29 2.89 -7.85
N ASP A 149 9.13 1.82 -8.66
CA ASP A 149 10.23 0.98 -9.13
C ASP A 149 9.92 0.44 -10.54
N GLY A 150 9.43 1.33 -11.42
CA GLY A 150 8.91 0.97 -12.75
C GLY A 150 9.98 0.64 -13.78
N VAL A 151 11.17 1.25 -13.66
CA VAL A 151 12.30 1.00 -14.57
C VAL A 151 13.52 0.63 -13.76
N HIS A 152 14.13 -0.52 -14.08
CA HIS A 152 15.37 -1.00 -13.48
C HIS A 152 16.43 -1.24 -14.54
N ALA A 153 17.65 -0.73 -14.32
CA ALA A 153 18.78 -0.85 -15.27
C ALA A 153 18.39 -0.46 -16.73
N GLY A 154 17.62 0.61 -16.88
CA GLY A 154 17.15 1.12 -18.18
C GLY A 154 16.06 0.27 -18.85
N ARG A 155 15.54 -0.76 -18.20
CA ARG A 155 14.48 -1.63 -18.73
C ARG A 155 13.18 -1.43 -17.97
N PRO A 156 12.06 -1.13 -18.65
CA PRO A 156 10.74 -1.10 -18.04
C PRO A 156 10.36 -2.47 -17.47
N ARG A 157 9.73 -2.45 -16.30
CA ARG A 157 9.17 -3.66 -15.69
C ARG A 157 7.71 -3.78 -16.10
N THR A 158 7.26 -4.98 -16.42
CA THR A 158 5.82 -5.23 -16.63
C THR A 158 5.10 -5.19 -15.30
N ARG A 159 4.09 -4.31 -15.19
CA ARG A 159 3.24 -4.18 -14.00
C ARG A 159 1.87 -4.74 -14.29
N ARG A 160 1.34 -5.53 -13.39
CA ARG A 160 0.00 -6.09 -13.49
C ARG A 160 -0.93 -5.49 -12.45
N THR A 161 -2.12 -5.15 -12.89
CA THR A 161 -3.20 -4.68 -12.02
C THR A 161 -4.54 -5.21 -12.49
N SER A 162 -5.49 -5.36 -11.56
CA SER A 162 -6.87 -5.71 -11.84
C SER A 162 -7.78 -4.54 -11.49
N VAL A 163 -8.78 -4.31 -12.33
CA VAL A 163 -9.88 -3.38 -12.06
C VAL A 163 -11.19 -4.16 -12.09
N ILE A 164 -11.93 -4.14 -10.98
CA ILE A 164 -13.28 -4.72 -10.92
C ILE A 164 -14.31 -3.60 -10.88
N GLY A 165 -15.13 -3.49 -11.94
CA GLY A 165 -16.32 -2.65 -11.94
C GLY A 165 -17.46 -3.34 -11.19
N TYR A 166 -18.15 -2.61 -10.31
CA TYR A 166 -19.30 -3.09 -9.55
C TYR A 166 -20.21 -1.93 -9.13
N SER A 167 -21.46 -2.22 -8.81
CA SER A 167 -22.45 -1.19 -8.45
C SER A 167 -22.75 -1.17 -6.96
N GLU A 168 -22.86 -2.33 -6.35
CA GLU A 168 -23.16 -2.49 -4.93
C GLU A 168 -22.18 -3.46 -4.25
N GLU A 169 -22.12 -3.39 -2.92
CA GLU A 169 -21.33 -4.30 -2.13
C GLU A 169 -22.11 -4.81 -0.92
N GLU A 170 -22.03 -6.10 -0.68
CA GLU A 170 -22.68 -6.79 0.43
C GLU A 170 -21.61 -7.36 1.37
N THR A 171 -21.69 -7.05 2.67
CA THR A 171 -20.89 -7.74 3.68
C THR A 171 -21.53 -9.09 3.97
N VAL A 172 -20.91 -10.18 3.53
CA VAL A 172 -21.46 -11.54 3.66
C VAL A 172 -20.92 -12.28 4.89
N ALA A 173 -19.77 -11.90 5.40
CA ALA A 173 -19.19 -12.51 6.60
C ALA A 173 -18.31 -11.53 7.38
N THR A 174 -18.27 -11.72 8.70
CA THR A 174 -17.31 -11.09 9.60
C THR A 174 -16.75 -12.14 10.55
N ALA A 175 -15.45 -12.02 10.87
CA ALA A 175 -14.80 -12.89 11.85
C ALA A 175 -13.78 -12.09 12.65
N ARG A 176 -13.39 -12.61 13.80
CA ARG A 176 -12.33 -12.04 14.62
C ARG A 176 -11.22 -13.06 14.81
N LEU A 177 -10.00 -12.66 14.48
CA LEU A 177 -8.82 -13.50 14.56
C LEU A 177 -7.85 -12.97 15.62
N ILE A 178 -7.20 -13.90 16.32
CA ILE A 178 -6.13 -13.59 17.27
C ILE A 178 -4.81 -13.97 16.62
N VAL A 179 -3.93 -12.99 16.46
CA VAL A 179 -2.60 -13.17 15.87
C VAL A 179 -1.57 -13.12 17.00
N PRO A 180 -0.87 -14.21 17.29
CA PRO A 180 0.22 -14.21 18.24
C PRO A 180 1.33 -13.25 17.81
N VAL A 181 1.89 -12.52 18.76
CA VAL A 181 3.04 -11.64 18.58
C VAL A 181 4.05 -11.89 19.69
N SER A 182 5.33 -11.60 19.41
CA SER A 182 6.36 -11.74 20.46
C SER A 182 6.29 -10.60 21.48
N GLY A 183 7.06 -10.74 22.55
CA GLY A 183 7.24 -9.69 23.55
C GLY A 183 8.18 -8.55 23.10
N HIS A 184 8.65 -8.53 21.86
CA HIS A 184 9.52 -7.47 21.36
C HIS A 184 8.74 -6.17 21.10
N ARG A 185 9.41 -5.03 21.29
CA ARG A 185 8.80 -3.73 21.05
C ARG A 185 8.47 -3.49 19.58
N VAL A 186 9.39 -3.85 18.69
CA VAL A 186 9.22 -3.75 17.24
C VAL A 186 9.26 -5.15 16.66
N GLU A 187 8.23 -5.50 15.92
CA GLU A 187 8.06 -6.81 15.30
C GLU A 187 7.18 -6.70 14.05
N SER A 188 7.45 -7.56 13.09
CA SER A 188 6.59 -7.79 11.94
C SER A 188 6.19 -9.26 11.86
N VAL A 189 4.90 -9.52 11.59
CA VAL A 189 4.31 -10.86 11.48
C VAL A 189 3.73 -11.02 10.09
N ASN A 190 4.18 -12.04 9.36
CA ASN A 190 3.61 -12.41 8.06
C ASN A 190 2.27 -13.10 8.27
N LEU A 191 1.16 -12.47 7.88
CA LEU A 191 -0.16 -13.06 8.03
C LEU A 191 -0.44 -14.22 7.05
N LYS A 192 0.46 -14.47 6.08
CA LYS A 192 0.43 -15.65 5.22
C LYS A 192 1.07 -16.88 5.85
N ASP A 193 1.75 -16.75 7.00
CA ASP A 193 2.32 -17.90 7.70
C ASP A 193 1.21 -18.94 7.95
N PRO A 194 1.35 -20.15 7.40
CA PRO A 194 0.34 -21.20 7.56
C PRO A 194 0.04 -21.54 9.02
N ASN A 195 1.03 -21.40 9.91
CA ASN A 195 0.87 -21.67 11.33
C ASN A 195 -0.10 -20.71 12.04
N LEU A 196 -0.33 -19.53 11.46
CA LEU A 196 -1.30 -18.57 11.99
C LEU A 196 -2.76 -18.90 11.57
N GLY A 197 -2.94 -19.67 10.50
CA GLY A 197 -4.25 -20.03 9.97
C GLY A 197 -5.08 -18.88 9.41
N VAL A 198 -4.55 -17.65 9.34
CA VAL A 198 -5.28 -16.44 8.90
C VAL A 198 -5.82 -16.61 7.48
N TYR A 199 -4.96 -17.03 6.55
CA TYR A 199 -5.35 -17.25 5.15
C TYR A 199 -6.34 -18.40 4.97
N ALA A 200 -6.13 -19.49 5.68
CA ALA A 200 -7.05 -20.65 5.65
C ALA A 200 -8.46 -20.25 6.10
N GLN A 201 -8.56 -19.47 7.18
CA GLN A 201 -9.85 -18.97 7.68
C GLN A 201 -10.50 -17.98 6.69
N CYS A 202 -9.71 -17.08 6.09
CA CYS A 202 -10.21 -16.15 5.07
C CYS A 202 -10.72 -16.89 3.83
N ALA A 203 -9.98 -17.88 3.32
CA ALA A 203 -10.36 -18.69 2.17
C ALA A 203 -11.63 -19.51 2.45
N GLU A 204 -11.75 -20.06 3.67
CA GLU A 204 -12.94 -20.81 4.09
C GLU A 204 -14.18 -19.90 4.13
N LEU A 205 -14.08 -18.67 4.65
CA LEU A 205 -15.19 -17.72 4.62
C LEU A 205 -15.63 -17.36 3.19
N VAL A 206 -14.68 -17.18 2.27
CA VAL A 206 -14.97 -16.93 0.85
C VAL A 206 -15.75 -18.09 0.25
N ARG A 207 -15.28 -19.32 0.50
CA ARG A 207 -15.91 -20.55 0.00
C ARG A 207 -17.31 -20.77 0.58
N GLN A 208 -17.48 -20.64 1.89
CA GLN A 208 -18.75 -20.83 2.58
C GLN A 208 -19.84 -19.89 2.08
N HIS A 209 -19.46 -18.66 1.75
CA HIS A 209 -20.40 -17.63 1.27
C HIS A 209 -20.46 -17.52 -0.25
N GLY A 210 -19.78 -18.39 -1.00
CA GLY A 210 -19.85 -18.43 -2.48
C GLY A 210 -19.47 -17.09 -3.12
N VAL A 211 -18.44 -16.39 -2.59
CA VAL A 211 -18.01 -15.10 -3.14
C VAL A 211 -17.13 -15.34 -4.36
N THR A 212 -17.60 -14.98 -5.55
CA THR A 212 -16.83 -15.10 -6.80
C THR A 212 -16.08 -13.82 -7.15
N LYS A 213 -16.65 -12.64 -6.84
CA LYS A 213 -15.99 -11.33 -6.96
C LYS A 213 -16.23 -10.51 -5.70
N GLY A 214 -15.14 -10.00 -5.12
CA GLY A 214 -15.25 -9.27 -3.85
C GLY A 214 -13.88 -8.91 -3.26
N ARG A 215 -13.89 -8.67 -1.97
CA ARG A 215 -12.68 -8.41 -1.20
C ARG A 215 -12.76 -8.98 0.21
N ILE A 216 -11.60 -9.30 0.76
CA ILE A 216 -11.42 -9.50 2.18
C ILE A 216 -10.74 -8.26 2.75
N ARG A 217 -11.29 -7.69 3.80
CA ARG A 217 -10.66 -6.62 4.56
C ARG A 217 -10.17 -7.16 5.90
N LEU A 218 -8.86 -7.08 6.12
CA LEU A 218 -8.23 -7.32 7.41
C LEU A 218 -8.07 -5.97 8.11
N SER A 219 -8.57 -5.84 9.33
CA SER A 219 -8.54 -4.59 10.09
C SER A 219 -8.07 -4.86 11.52
N LEU A 220 -7.24 -3.97 12.06
CA LEU A 220 -6.96 -3.99 13.49
C LEU A 220 -8.23 -3.67 14.26
N ALA A 221 -8.56 -4.48 15.25
CA ALA A 221 -9.71 -4.22 16.14
C ALA A 221 -9.63 -2.83 16.78
N PRO A 222 -10.75 -2.19 17.13
CA PRO A 222 -10.78 -0.80 17.62
C PRO A 222 -9.85 -0.51 18.80
N GLY A 223 -9.67 -1.49 19.69
CA GLY A 223 -8.78 -1.37 20.86
C GLY A 223 -7.29 -1.52 20.57
N GLU A 224 -6.91 -2.01 19.39
CA GLU A 224 -5.52 -2.22 19.03
C GLU A 224 -4.81 -0.89 18.77
N ARG A 225 -3.75 -0.64 19.56
CA ARG A 225 -2.89 0.54 19.44
C ARG A 225 -1.47 0.11 19.16
N HIS A 226 -0.66 1.04 18.61
CA HIS A 226 0.77 0.81 18.37
C HIS A 226 1.05 -0.40 17.47
N ALA A 227 0.13 -0.67 16.56
CA ALA A 227 0.27 -1.64 15.48
C ALA A 227 -0.36 -1.09 14.19
N GLY A 228 0.07 -1.64 13.07
CA GLY A 228 -0.43 -1.29 11.74
C GLY A 228 -0.37 -2.48 10.81
N LEU A 229 -1.01 -2.33 9.67
CA LEU A 229 -1.05 -3.32 8.61
C LEU A 229 -0.46 -2.73 7.33
N THR A 230 0.24 -3.53 6.55
CA THR A 230 0.68 -3.22 5.20
C THR A 230 0.59 -4.47 4.33
N ILE A 231 0.56 -4.32 3.02
CA ILE A 231 0.84 -5.40 2.07
C ILE A 231 2.15 -5.04 1.40
N ASN A 232 3.16 -5.87 1.60
CA ASN A 232 4.48 -5.66 1.08
C ASN A 232 5.20 -7.00 0.92
N GLU A 233 6.41 -6.98 0.43
CA GLU A 233 7.29 -8.14 0.46
C GLU A 233 7.70 -8.43 1.91
N TYR A 234 7.45 -9.65 2.36
CA TYR A 234 7.89 -10.09 3.68
C TYR A 234 9.27 -10.69 3.55
N GLU A 235 10.23 -9.81 3.59
CA GLU A 235 11.63 -10.17 3.49
C GLU A 235 12.32 -9.74 4.79
N THR A 236 13.11 -10.67 5.35
CA THR A 236 13.65 -10.52 6.71
C THR A 236 14.51 -9.26 6.86
N LEU A 237 15.32 -8.92 5.85
CA LEU A 237 16.20 -7.75 5.93
C LEU A 237 15.40 -6.46 5.93
N LEU A 238 14.40 -6.34 5.04
CA LEU A 238 13.53 -5.18 5.00
C LEU A 238 12.71 -5.05 6.29
N MET A 239 12.01 -6.12 6.68
CA MET A 239 11.03 -6.08 7.78
C MET A 239 11.67 -6.01 9.15
N ARG A 240 12.82 -6.61 9.37
CA ARG A 240 13.51 -6.64 10.67
C ARG A 240 14.56 -5.55 10.83
N HIS A 241 15.26 -5.20 9.74
CA HIS A 241 16.34 -4.22 9.77
C HIS A 241 15.86 -2.84 9.33
N ASP A 242 15.64 -2.62 8.04
CA ASP A 242 15.36 -1.27 7.54
C ASP A 242 14.08 -0.69 8.13
N LEU A 243 12.98 -1.43 8.07
CA LEU A 243 11.72 -0.99 8.68
C LEU A 243 11.83 -0.88 10.20
N GLY A 244 12.52 -1.81 10.84
CA GLY A 244 12.76 -1.81 12.28
C GLY A 244 13.54 -0.59 12.74
N GLU A 245 14.55 -0.16 11.99
CA GLU A 245 15.34 1.05 12.28
C GLU A 245 14.50 2.33 12.10
N VAL A 246 13.74 2.43 11.01
CA VAL A 246 12.80 3.54 10.79
C VAL A 246 11.79 3.65 11.94
N LEU A 247 11.26 2.51 12.43
CA LEU A 247 10.29 2.52 13.53
C LEU A 247 10.90 2.84 14.90
N ARG A 248 12.19 2.60 15.10
CA ARG A 248 12.89 2.93 16.36
C ARG A 248 13.26 4.39 16.45
N ASP A 249 13.91 4.90 15.40
CA ASP A 249 14.38 6.29 15.33
C ASP A 249 14.45 6.78 13.87
N PRO A 250 13.34 7.35 13.35
CA PRO A 250 13.27 7.80 11.95
C PRO A 250 14.27 8.89 11.62
N LEU A 251 14.54 9.79 12.56
CA LEU A 251 15.45 10.93 12.32
C LEU A 251 16.88 10.46 12.18
N ARG A 252 17.29 9.55 13.06
CA ARG A 252 18.61 8.94 12.98
C ARG A 252 18.78 8.15 11.69
N PHE A 253 17.79 7.33 11.35
CA PHE A 253 17.79 6.56 10.11
C PHE A 253 17.94 7.46 8.88
N MET A 254 17.15 8.54 8.78
CA MET A 254 17.25 9.50 7.67
C MET A 254 18.61 10.19 7.62
N ALA A 255 19.17 10.58 8.78
CA ALA A 255 20.48 11.21 8.86
C ALA A 255 21.62 10.26 8.42
N GLU A 256 21.55 8.98 8.81
CA GLU A 256 22.51 7.96 8.40
C GLU A 256 22.44 7.71 6.89
N LYS A 257 21.23 7.59 6.32
CA LYS A 257 21.06 7.39 4.88
C LYS A 257 21.49 8.60 4.06
N ALA A 258 21.22 9.82 4.50
CA ALA A 258 21.73 11.04 3.87
C ALA A 258 23.26 11.13 3.95
N GLY A 259 23.88 10.69 5.05
CA GLY A 259 25.33 10.62 5.22
C GLY A 259 25.99 9.65 4.24
N HIS A 260 25.36 8.53 3.94
CA HIS A 260 25.85 7.57 2.93
C HIS A 260 25.92 8.19 1.53
N MET A 261 24.96 9.03 1.16
CA MET A 261 24.97 9.73 -0.13
C MET A 261 26.13 10.72 -0.25
N LEU A 262 26.61 11.28 0.87
CA LEU A 262 27.73 12.26 0.90
C LEU A 262 29.11 11.62 0.98
N GLY A 263 29.21 10.28 0.89
CA GLY A 263 30.49 9.57 0.80
C GLY A 263 31.30 9.49 2.09
N ASN A 264 30.73 9.87 3.25
CA ASN A 264 31.45 9.81 4.52
C ASN A 264 30.63 9.24 5.69
N PRO A 265 30.59 7.89 5.85
CA PRO A 265 29.76 7.24 6.88
C PRO A 265 30.24 7.47 8.33
N ARG A 266 31.46 8.02 8.56
CA ARG A 266 32.02 8.18 9.90
C ARG A 266 31.80 9.55 10.53
N ALA A 267 31.33 10.51 9.78
CA ALA A 267 31.08 11.86 10.26
C ALA A 267 29.57 12.12 10.42
N ILE A 268 28.95 11.57 11.46
CA ILE A 268 27.64 12.05 11.92
C ILE A 268 27.87 12.87 13.19
N PRO A 269 28.26 14.17 13.09
CA PRO A 269 28.31 15.05 14.24
C PRO A 269 26.88 15.32 14.72
N ALA A 270 26.70 15.68 15.99
CA ALA A 270 25.43 16.16 16.55
C ALA A 270 24.80 17.29 15.72
N LYS A 271 25.58 18.05 14.95
CA LYS A 271 25.12 19.01 13.94
C LYS A 271 24.29 18.36 12.82
N THR A 272 24.64 17.16 12.37
CA THR A 272 23.90 16.46 11.30
C THR A 272 22.49 16.04 11.75
N LEU A 273 22.33 15.71 13.03
CA LEU A 273 21.00 15.44 13.60
C LEU A 273 20.10 16.70 13.60
N ASN A 274 20.70 17.87 13.83
CA ASN A 274 19.99 19.15 13.73
C ASN A 274 19.64 19.49 12.27
N TYR A 275 20.55 19.24 11.32
CA TYR A 275 20.26 19.39 9.90
C TYR A 275 19.15 18.43 9.45
N ALA A 276 19.16 17.18 9.91
CA ALA A 276 18.09 16.22 9.63
C ALA A 276 16.73 16.69 10.18
N LYS A 277 16.71 17.39 11.31
CA LYS A 277 15.48 18.02 11.83
C LYS A 277 15.00 19.17 10.91
N TYR A 278 15.90 20.00 10.40
CA TYR A 278 15.57 21.05 9.44
C TYR A 278 15.11 20.47 8.10
N ASP A 279 15.75 19.42 7.62
CA ASP A 279 15.35 18.73 6.40
C ASP A 279 14.01 18.05 6.59
N LEU A 280 13.72 17.48 7.76
CA LEU A 280 12.41 16.94 8.10
C LEU A 280 11.32 18.02 8.09
N VAL A 281 11.59 19.20 8.62
CA VAL A 281 10.66 20.35 8.56
C VAL A 281 10.39 20.74 7.11
N ARG A 282 11.43 20.81 6.27
CA ARG A 282 11.28 21.09 4.82
C ARG A 282 10.47 20.01 4.09
N VAL A 283 10.74 18.75 4.37
CA VAL A 283 10.00 17.60 3.85
C VAL A 283 8.54 17.68 4.28
N PHE A 284 8.30 17.99 5.55
CA PHE A 284 6.95 18.13 6.08
C PHE A 284 6.20 19.33 5.47
N ASN A 285 6.84 20.47 5.31
CA ASN A 285 6.27 21.65 4.65
C ASN A 285 5.89 21.32 3.19
N ARG A 286 6.77 20.65 2.43
CA ARG A 286 6.44 20.18 1.08
C ARG A 286 5.24 19.23 1.06
N LEU A 287 5.11 18.35 2.06
CA LEU A 287 3.95 17.46 2.19
C LEU A 287 2.66 18.24 2.47
N VAL A 288 2.76 19.27 3.31
CA VAL A 288 1.65 20.17 3.63
C VAL A 288 1.22 20.95 2.39
N ASP A 289 2.19 21.52 1.67
CA ASP A 289 1.95 22.26 0.44
C ASP A 289 1.32 21.35 -0.62
N ALA A 290 1.87 20.15 -0.83
CA ALA A 290 1.33 19.16 -1.77
C ALA A 290 -0.11 18.72 -1.43
N LEU A 291 -0.46 18.66 -0.15
CA LEU A 291 -1.79 18.27 0.30
C LEU A 291 -2.77 19.46 0.45
N GLY A 292 -2.33 20.69 0.17
CA GLY A 292 -3.15 21.90 0.30
C GLY A 292 -3.70 22.14 1.71
N LEU A 293 -2.94 21.80 2.75
CA LEU A 293 -3.35 21.96 4.14
C LEU A 293 -3.10 23.40 4.62
N ARG A 294 -4.09 24.03 5.26
CA ARG A 294 -3.96 25.40 5.77
C ARG A 294 -2.94 25.51 6.91
N GLU A 295 -2.13 26.58 6.91
CA GLU A 295 -1.03 26.87 7.85
C GLU A 295 -1.39 26.76 9.33
N SER A 296 -2.57 27.17 9.76
CA SER A 296 -2.99 27.15 11.17
C SER A 296 -3.15 25.73 11.77
N ARG A 297 -3.27 24.70 10.92
CA ARG A 297 -3.22 23.29 11.36
C ARG A 297 -1.82 22.71 11.31
N VAL A 298 -0.94 23.35 10.56
CA VAL A 298 0.43 22.91 10.28
C VAL A 298 1.34 23.11 11.47
N GLU A 299 1.29 24.26 12.15
CA GLU A 299 2.09 24.54 13.35
C GLU A 299 1.78 23.57 14.49
N ASN A 300 0.50 23.24 14.68
CA ASN A 300 0.08 22.23 15.67
C ASN A 300 0.44 20.80 15.27
N ILE A 301 0.59 20.52 13.96
CA ILE A 301 1.04 19.23 13.44
C ILE A 301 2.56 19.16 13.49
N LEU A 302 3.27 20.25 13.21
CA LEU A 302 4.74 20.34 13.20
C LEU A 302 5.32 20.16 14.60
N SER A 303 4.80 20.88 15.58
CA SER A 303 5.23 20.73 16.98
C SER A 303 4.92 19.33 17.55
N ARG A 304 3.83 18.70 17.06
CA ARG A 304 3.52 17.30 17.35
C ARG A 304 4.33 16.31 16.50
N ALA A 305 4.76 16.67 15.29
CA ALA A 305 5.56 15.80 14.41
C ALA A 305 6.99 15.62 14.93
N ILE A 306 7.59 16.67 15.49
CA ILE A 306 8.92 16.61 16.14
C ILE A 306 8.88 15.74 17.41
N ALA A 307 7.69 15.62 18.06
CA ALA A 307 7.44 14.76 19.21
C ALA A 307 6.76 13.44 18.85
N MET A 308 6.52 13.15 17.55
CA MET A 308 5.75 11.97 17.13
C MET A 308 6.59 10.70 17.19
N PRO A 309 5.99 9.60 17.70
CA PRO A 309 6.58 8.27 17.53
C PRO A 309 6.70 7.92 16.02
N ALA A 310 7.78 7.26 15.68
CA ALA A 310 8.11 6.74 14.34
C ALA A 310 6.94 6.12 13.56
N SER A 311 6.00 5.55 14.28
CA SER A 311 4.81 4.88 13.75
C SER A 311 3.83 5.77 12.98
N ARG A 312 3.82 7.08 13.27
CA ARG A 312 3.02 8.03 12.50
C ARG A 312 3.72 8.47 11.21
N PHE A 313 5.05 8.33 11.18
CA PHE A 313 5.86 8.62 10.01
C PHE A 313 5.57 7.67 8.86
N LEU A 314 5.49 6.37 9.15
CA LEU A 314 5.21 5.35 8.14
C LEU A 314 3.72 5.21 7.81
N ARG A 315 2.85 6.06 8.38
CA ARG A 315 1.40 6.02 8.13
C ARG A 315 0.82 4.61 8.02
N MET A 316 1.31 3.70 8.88
CA MET A 316 0.82 2.33 8.93
C MET A 316 -0.71 2.31 9.02
N LYS A 317 -1.31 1.50 8.19
CA LYS A 317 -2.75 1.48 8.00
C LYS A 317 -3.42 0.64 9.07
N ARG A 318 -4.64 0.99 9.40
CA ARG A 318 -5.45 0.17 10.28
C ARG A 318 -6.09 -1.01 9.59
N SER A 319 -6.11 -1.01 8.25
CA SER A 319 -6.67 -2.10 7.45
C SER A 319 -5.97 -2.25 6.12
N VAL A 320 -5.96 -3.47 5.61
CA VAL A 320 -5.57 -3.83 4.25
C VAL A 320 -6.70 -4.62 3.59
N SER A 321 -6.77 -4.60 2.27
CA SER A 321 -7.76 -5.36 1.50
C SER A 321 -7.05 -6.33 0.56
N LEU A 322 -7.61 -7.53 0.44
CA LEU A 322 -7.20 -8.58 -0.48
C LEU A 322 -8.29 -8.76 -1.52
N LEU A 323 -7.91 -8.93 -2.77
CA LEU A 323 -8.83 -9.22 -3.86
C LEU A 323 -9.35 -10.65 -3.74
N VAL A 324 -10.66 -10.82 -3.93
CA VAL A 324 -11.30 -12.12 -4.16
C VAL A 324 -11.83 -12.13 -5.59
N SER A 325 -11.41 -13.12 -6.38
CA SER A 325 -11.86 -13.27 -7.75
C SER A 325 -11.88 -14.75 -8.18
N ASP A 326 -12.85 -15.09 -9.03
CA ASP A 326 -12.93 -16.34 -9.75
C ASP A 326 -12.45 -16.13 -11.20
N ARG A 327 -11.15 -16.00 -11.38
CA ARG A 327 -10.54 -15.81 -12.71
C ARG A 327 -10.60 -17.05 -13.59
N GLU A 328 -10.64 -18.20 -12.96
CA GLU A 328 -10.65 -19.50 -13.66
C GLU A 328 -12.07 -19.93 -14.03
N HIS A 329 -13.08 -19.10 -13.68
CA HIS A 329 -14.50 -19.39 -13.94
C HIS A 329 -14.96 -20.75 -13.38
N THR A 330 -14.43 -21.11 -12.22
CA THR A 330 -14.76 -22.36 -11.53
C THR A 330 -16.05 -22.28 -10.72
N GLY A 331 -16.63 -21.10 -10.59
CA GLY A 331 -17.75 -20.79 -9.68
C GLY A 331 -17.30 -20.51 -8.25
N HIS A 332 -16.01 -20.55 -7.97
CA HIS A 332 -15.44 -20.35 -6.64
C HIS A 332 -14.36 -19.26 -6.67
N GLY A 333 -14.59 -18.17 -5.94
CA GLY A 333 -13.57 -17.15 -5.79
C GLY A 333 -12.46 -17.57 -4.81
N HIS A 334 -11.27 -17.07 -5.05
CA HIS A 334 -10.11 -17.27 -4.19
C HIS A 334 -9.38 -15.95 -3.98
N ILE A 335 -8.50 -15.90 -2.99
CA ILE A 335 -7.66 -14.73 -2.73
C ILE A 335 -6.64 -14.61 -3.85
N VAL A 336 -6.64 -13.46 -4.53
CA VAL A 336 -5.72 -13.17 -5.63
C VAL A 336 -4.71 -12.12 -5.19
N GLU A 337 -3.44 -12.44 -5.34
CA GLU A 337 -2.34 -11.57 -4.95
C GLU A 337 -1.12 -11.76 -5.85
N GLY A 338 -0.16 -10.84 -5.77
CA GLY A 338 1.12 -11.00 -6.44
C GLY A 338 2.05 -11.97 -5.71
N THR A 339 2.99 -12.56 -6.43
CA THR A 339 3.92 -13.58 -5.92
C THR A 339 4.63 -13.16 -4.63
N TYR A 340 5.06 -11.91 -4.54
CA TYR A 340 5.82 -11.38 -3.41
C TYR A 340 4.95 -10.59 -2.40
N GLN A 341 3.65 -10.52 -2.62
CA GLN A 341 2.76 -9.79 -1.70
C GLN A 341 2.43 -10.63 -0.47
N SER A 342 2.60 -10.02 0.67
CA SER A 342 2.15 -10.57 1.96
C SER A 342 1.47 -9.47 2.77
N PRO A 343 0.30 -9.69 3.35
CA PRO A 343 -0.22 -8.82 4.39
C PRO A 343 0.62 -9.03 5.65
N ILE A 344 1.07 -7.94 6.21
CA ILE A 344 2.02 -7.91 7.33
C ILE A 344 1.40 -7.09 8.45
N LEU A 345 1.37 -7.67 9.63
CA LEU A 345 1.09 -6.99 10.88
C LEU A 345 2.43 -6.47 11.44
N VAL A 346 2.52 -5.17 11.67
CA VAL A 346 3.69 -4.53 12.26
C VAL A 346 3.30 -3.92 13.59
N GLN A 347 4.05 -4.22 14.66
CA GLN A 347 3.92 -3.55 15.95
C GLN A 347 5.18 -2.74 16.28
N TRP A 348 4.99 -1.63 17.03
CA TRP A 348 6.08 -0.75 17.51
C TRP A 348 6.00 -0.46 19.00
N HIS A 349 5.16 -1.22 19.70
CA HIS A 349 5.06 -1.24 21.15
C HIS A 349 4.51 -2.61 21.58
N ARG A 350 4.97 -3.12 22.70
CA ARG A 350 4.53 -4.42 23.24
C ARG A 350 3.00 -4.45 23.40
N GLY A 351 2.37 -5.48 22.85
CA GLY A 351 0.98 -5.79 23.14
C GLY A 351 0.82 -6.32 24.56
N ALA A 352 -0.24 -5.93 25.24
CA ALA A 352 -0.49 -6.34 26.63
C ALA A 352 -0.66 -7.87 26.82
N ARG A 353 -1.00 -8.59 25.74
CA ARG A 353 -1.35 -10.03 25.76
C ARG A 353 -0.49 -10.91 24.87
N GLN A 354 0.65 -10.40 24.35
CA GLN A 354 1.44 -11.10 23.33
C GLN A 354 0.58 -11.58 22.13
N ALA A 355 -0.47 -10.85 21.84
CA ALA A 355 -1.36 -11.11 20.71
C ALA A 355 -1.96 -9.80 20.22
N ARG A 356 -2.37 -9.80 18.96
CA ARG A 356 -3.13 -8.72 18.30
C ARG A 356 -4.43 -9.28 17.77
N VAL A 357 -5.47 -8.46 17.79
CA VAL A 357 -6.80 -8.83 17.33
C VAL A 357 -7.07 -8.19 15.98
N LEU A 358 -7.42 -9.02 14.99
CA LEU A 358 -7.85 -8.58 13.67
C LEU A 358 -9.34 -8.86 13.48
N ASP A 359 -10.05 -7.88 12.97
CA ASP A 359 -11.41 -8.07 12.44
C ASP A 359 -11.29 -8.33 10.92
N VAL A 360 -11.92 -9.42 10.47
CA VAL A 360 -12.02 -9.82 9.07
C VAL A 360 -13.41 -9.49 8.57
N THR A 361 -13.51 -8.87 7.41
CA THR A 361 -14.78 -8.63 6.72
C THR A 361 -14.66 -9.15 5.30
N VAL A 362 -15.58 -10.03 4.91
CA VAL A 362 -15.72 -10.53 3.54
C VAL A 362 -16.87 -9.80 2.87
N THR A 363 -16.57 -9.18 1.73
CA THR A 363 -17.53 -8.39 0.95
C THR A 363 -17.66 -9.01 -0.44
N ARG A 364 -18.92 -9.24 -0.87
CA ARG A 364 -19.30 -9.62 -2.23
C ARG A 364 -19.60 -8.37 -3.02
N PHE A 365 -19.21 -8.32 -4.28
CA PHE A 365 -19.60 -7.29 -5.23
C PHE A 365 -20.82 -7.73 -6.04
N ILE A 366 -21.70 -6.76 -6.29
CA ILE A 366 -22.94 -6.93 -7.02
C ILE A 366 -23.05 -5.84 -8.10
#